data_cb4402d90132d185c68fedf62d03f548
#
_entry.id   cb4402d90132d185c68fedf62d03f548
#
_cell.length_a   1.000
_cell.length_b   1.000
_cell.length_c   1.000
_cell.angle_alpha   90.00
_cell.angle_beta   90.00
_cell.angle_gamma   90.00
#
_symmetry.space_group_name_H-M   'P 1'
#
loop_
_entity.id
_entity.type
_entity.pdbx_description
1 polymer ?
#
loop_
_entity_poly.entity_id
_entity_poly.type
_entity_poly.pdbx_seq_one_letter_code
_entity_poly.pdbx_strand_id
1 'polypeptide(L)'
;KNNGWHIWEEVIVEIVDPSTGKQLGAGELGEVVVTRLNPIFFLFRFGTGDLSKFVKDRCPCGRTSIRMMGISGRVGEATKVRGMFIAPSQLKLVSSRFGDLRLQAVVDRLEFKDYLTLKVEAGPEDRARLERQFENIFKEICTVKIDKLELIDKGILTDKDSLILDRRTWK
;
A
#
# COMPACT_ATOMS: atom_id res chain seq x y z
N LYS A 1 -18.43 -6.59 0.03
CA LYS A 1 -17.55 -5.50 -0.42
C LYS A 1 -17.17 -4.68 0.80
N ASN A 2 -15.91 -4.66 1.18
CA ASN A 2 -15.43 -3.96 2.36
C ASN A 2 -15.31 -2.46 2.04
N ASN A 3 -16.34 -1.69 2.38
CA ASN A 3 -16.38 -0.24 2.11
C ASN A 3 -15.72 0.59 3.22
N GLY A 4 -14.88 -0.03 4.06
CA GLY A 4 -14.24 0.63 5.19
C GLY A 4 -15.14 0.76 6.42
N TRP A 5 -14.57 1.19 7.54
CA TRP A 5 -15.23 1.38 8.82
C TRP A 5 -15.42 2.85 9.12
N HIS A 6 -16.58 3.23 9.61
CA HIS A 6 -16.82 4.56 10.13
C HIS A 6 -16.00 4.79 11.39
N ILE A 7 -15.36 5.93 11.47
CA ILE A 7 -14.62 6.33 12.66
C ILE A 7 -15.63 6.76 13.73
N TRP A 8 -15.39 6.32 14.94
CA TRP A 8 -16.19 6.67 16.11
C TRP A 8 -15.96 8.13 16.51
N GLU A 9 -17.02 8.83 16.92
CA GLU A 9 -17.01 10.28 17.19
C GLU A 9 -16.11 10.69 18.36
N GLU A 10 -15.84 9.77 19.29
CA GLU A 10 -14.96 10.03 20.45
C GLU A 10 -13.45 9.94 20.13
N VAL A 11 -13.10 9.61 18.89
CA VAL A 11 -11.72 9.39 18.46
C VAL A 11 -11.41 10.24 17.24
N ILE A 12 -10.33 11.01 17.32
CA ILE A 12 -9.77 11.67 16.14
C ILE A 12 -8.75 10.71 15.53
N VAL A 13 -8.94 10.39 14.26
CA VAL A 13 -8.01 9.57 13.49
C VAL A 13 -7.40 10.42 12.39
N GLU A 14 -6.07 10.38 12.29
CA GLU A 14 -5.31 10.99 11.21
C GLU A 14 -4.62 9.87 10.42
N ILE A 15 -4.46 10.06 9.13
CA ILE A 15 -3.55 9.24 8.32
C ILE A 15 -2.37 10.14 7.96
N VAL A 16 -1.18 9.76 8.42
CA VAL A 16 0.01 10.58 8.28
C VAL A 16 1.13 9.85 7.54
N ASP A 17 2.01 10.61 6.93
CA ASP A 17 3.29 10.11 6.45
C ASP A 17 4.18 9.79 7.66
N PRO A 18 4.56 8.53 7.89
CA PRO A 18 5.30 8.13 9.09
C PRO A 18 6.72 8.74 9.17
N SER A 19 7.26 9.26 8.06
CA SER A 19 8.59 9.90 8.05
C SER A 19 8.54 11.39 8.39
N THR A 20 7.43 12.07 8.09
CA THR A 20 7.31 13.52 8.27
C THR A 20 6.24 13.92 9.30
N GLY A 21 5.35 13.01 9.67
CA GLY A 21 4.18 13.28 10.52
C GLY A 21 3.12 14.17 9.88
N LYS A 22 3.24 14.50 8.59
CA LYS A 22 2.27 15.32 7.86
C LYS A 22 1.04 14.50 7.51
N GLN A 23 -0.13 15.11 7.66
CA GLN A 23 -1.40 14.49 7.28
C GLN A 23 -1.47 14.26 5.77
N LEU A 24 -1.98 13.09 5.39
CA LEU A 24 -2.17 12.66 4.01
C LEU A 24 -3.62 12.83 3.56
N GLY A 25 -3.81 12.92 2.26
CA GLY A 25 -5.12 13.02 1.63
C GLY A 25 -5.89 11.71 1.62
N ALA A 26 -7.21 11.79 1.39
CA ALA A 26 -8.04 10.59 1.27
C ALA A 26 -7.57 9.71 0.09
N GLY A 27 -7.46 8.41 0.34
CA GLY A 27 -6.97 7.40 -0.60
C GLY A 27 -5.47 7.16 -0.55
N GLU A 28 -4.70 8.02 0.11
CA GLU A 28 -3.25 7.83 0.32
C GLU A 28 -3.01 6.92 1.52
N LEU A 29 -2.07 5.98 1.37
CA LEU A 29 -1.69 5.05 2.43
C LEU A 29 -0.70 5.74 3.37
N GLY A 30 -0.96 5.68 4.67
CA GLY A 30 -0.09 6.23 5.70
C GLY A 30 -0.32 5.59 7.05
N GLU A 31 0.45 6.03 8.04
CA GLU A 31 0.31 5.56 9.42
C GLU A 31 -0.98 6.09 10.06
N VAL A 32 -1.66 5.21 10.76
CA VAL A 32 -2.83 5.57 11.58
C VAL A 32 -2.35 6.21 12.86
N VAL A 33 -2.71 7.45 13.06
CA VAL A 33 -2.45 8.22 14.29
C VAL A 33 -3.77 8.49 14.99
N VAL A 34 -3.81 8.22 16.30
CA VAL A 34 -5.04 8.30 17.09
C VAL A 34 -4.91 9.32 18.22
N THR A 35 -5.90 10.19 18.32
CA THR A 35 -6.09 11.06 19.48
C THR A 35 -7.41 10.69 20.16
N ARG A 36 -7.35 10.38 21.44
CA ARG A 36 -8.52 10.13 22.29
C ARG A 36 -8.41 10.96 23.58
N LEU A 37 -9.33 11.89 23.73
CA LEU A 37 -9.42 12.76 24.90
C LEU A 37 -10.37 12.12 25.92
N ASN A 38 -9.85 11.21 26.74
CA ASN A 38 -10.62 10.53 27.77
C ASN A 38 -9.95 10.78 29.13
N PRO A 39 -10.69 11.14 30.20
CA PRO A 39 -10.10 11.45 31.51
C PRO A 39 -9.33 10.29 32.15
N ILE A 40 -9.68 9.06 31.82
CA ILE A 40 -9.06 7.85 32.38
C ILE A 40 -7.93 7.34 31.48
N PHE A 41 -8.11 7.45 30.16
CA PHE A 41 -7.16 6.95 29.17
C PHE A 41 -6.98 7.96 28.04
N PHE A 42 -5.92 8.74 28.16
CA PHE A 42 -5.59 9.82 27.24
C PHE A 42 -4.56 9.37 26.21
N LEU A 43 -4.86 9.57 24.93
CA LEU A 43 -3.92 9.43 23.83
C LEU A 43 -3.87 10.73 23.03
N PHE A 44 -2.69 11.26 22.82
CA PHE A 44 -2.49 12.45 22.00
C PHE A 44 -1.55 12.13 20.83
N ARG A 45 -2.10 12.18 19.61
CA ARG A 45 -1.40 11.86 18.36
C ARG A 45 -0.52 10.59 18.48
N PHE A 46 -1.11 9.55 19.04
CA PHE A 46 -0.43 8.27 19.20
C PHE A 46 -0.30 7.55 17.86
N GLY A 47 0.94 7.35 17.38
CA GLY A 47 1.25 6.54 16.20
C GLY A 47 1.05 5.06 16.52
N THR A 48 0.15 4.40 15.79
CA THR A 48 -0.15 2.98 16.04
C THR A 48 0.88 2.04 15.40
N GLY A 49 1.67 2.53 14.47
CA GLY A 49 2.55 1.74 13.62
C GLY A 49 1.80 0.95 12.53
N ASP A 50 0.48 1.08 12.46
CA ASP A 50 -0.33 0.41 11.44
C ASP A 50 -0.61 1.33 10.25
N LEU A 51 -0.64 0.76 9.06
CA LEU A 51 -0.91 1.49 7.82
C LEU A 51 -2.36 1.33 7.38
N SER A 52 -3.00 2.44 7.04
CA SER A 52 -4.34 2.48 6.46
C SER A 52 -4.52 3.71 5.57
N LYS A 53 -5.73 3.91 5.05
CA LYS A 53 -6.12 5.09 4.28
C LYS A 53 -7.59 5.45 4.51
N PHE A 54 -7.93 6.73 4.33
CA PHE A 54 -9.32 7.15 4.30
C PHE A 54 -9.97 6.78 2.98
N VAL A 55 -11.27 6.44 3.04
CA VAL A 55 -12.10 6.18 1.86
C VAL A 55 -12.53 7.49 1.24
N LYS A 56 -12.38 7.64 -0.09
CA LYS A 56 -12.78 8.85 -0.82
C LYS A 56 -14.29 8.96 -1.02
N ASP A 57 -14.95 7.83 -1.22
CA ASP A 57 -16.35 7.80 -1.63
C ASP A 57 -17.33 7.95 -0.46
N ARG A 58 -18.50 8.48 -0.72
CA ARG A 58 -19.59 8.51 0.26
C ARG A 58 -20.05 7.10 0.61
N CYS A 59 -20.47 6.90 1.85
CA CYS A 59 -20.99 5.61 2.27
C CYS A 59 -22.42 5.40 1.76
N PRO A 60 -22.73 4.24 1.16
CA PRO A 60 -24.12 3.90 0.78
C PRO A 60 -25.10 3.85 1.96
N CYS A 61 -24.60 3.75 3.20
CA CYS A 61 -25.44 3.76 4.41
C CYS A 61 -26.00 5.13 4.79
N GLY A 62 -25.62 6.19 4.05
CA GLY A 62 -26.09 7.57 4.28
C GLY A 62 -25.34 8.36 5.37
N ARG A 63 -24.47 7.73 6.15
CA ARG A 63 -23.67 8.44 7.17
C ARG A 63 -22.61 9.33 6.49
N THR A 64 -22.38 10.50 7.08
CA THR A 64 -21.41 11.50 6.60
C THR A 64 -20.04 11.37 7.24
N SER A 65 -19.90 10.58 8.34
CA SER A 65 -18.63 10.36 9.01
C SER A 65 -17.59 9.70 8.09
N ILE A 66 -16.35 10.13 8.23
CA ILE A 66 -15.22 9.61 7.46
C ILE A 66 -15.07 8.10 7.73
N ARG A 67 -14.69 7.37 6.71
CA ARG A 67 -14.38 5.94 6.80
C ARG A 67 -12.90 5.68 6.58
N MET A 68 -12.37 4.79 7.37
CA MET A 68 -11.02 4.25 7.21
C MET A 68 -11.10 2.83 6.62
N MET A 69 -10.21 2.48 5.73
CA MET A 69 -10.07 1.10 5.25
C MET A 69 -9.54 0.19 6.36
N GLY A 70 -9.53 -1.12 6.12
CA GLY A 70 -8.84 -2.06 7.00
C GLY A 70 -7.33 -1.79 7.06
N ILE A 71 -6.67 -2.36 8.05
CA ILE A 71 -5.21 -2.27 8.19
C ILE A 71 -4.55 -2.95 6.99
N SER A 72 -3.64 -2.25 6.35
CA SER A 72 -2.93 -2.69 5.14
C SER A 72 -1.55 -3.29 5.42
N GLY A 73 -1.03 -3.11 6.63
CA GLY A 73 0.28 -3.59 7.06
C GLY A 73 0.84 -2.70 8.17
N ARG A 74 2.12 -2.84 8.45
CA ARG A 74 2.82 -2.04 9.46
C ARG A 74 3.85 -1.11 8.81
N VAL A 75 4.15 -0.02 9.48
CA VAL A 75 5.11 1.00 9.01
C VAL A 75 6.47 0.40 8.63
N GLY A 76 6.99 -0.56 9.40
CA GLY A 76 8.27 -1.22 9.12
C GLY A 76 8.25 -2.21 7.95
N GLU A 77 7.09 -2.61 7.45
CA GLU A 77 6.94 -3.58 6.36
C GLU A 77 6.70 -2.91 4.99
N ALA A 78 6.31 -1.65 4.99
CA ALA A 78 6.04 -0.91 3.77
C ALA A 78 7.26 -0.14 3.29
N THR A 79 7.40 -0.08 1.98
CA THR A 79 8.46 0.69 1.32
C THR A 79 7.89 1.94 0.66
N LYS A 80 8.49 3.09 0.92
CA LYS A 80 8.11 4.37 0.29
C LYS A 80 8.73 4.48 -1.09
N VAL A 81 7.90 4.66 -2.11
CA VAL A 81 8.33 4.83 -3.50
C VAL A 81 7.72 6.12 -4.05
N ARG A 82 8.53 7.08 -4.45
CA ARG A 82 8.07 8.39 -4.97
C ARG A 82 7.03 9.07 -4.07
N GLY A 83 7.25 9.01 -2.76
CA GLY A 83 6.36 9.62 -1.77
C GLY A 83 5.18 8.76 -1.33
N MET A 84 4.86 7.66 -2.03
CA MET A 84 3.76 6.77 -1.71
C MET A 84 4.26 5.48 -1.06
N PHE A 85 3.51 4.94 -0.10
CA PHE A 85 3.84 3.67 0.53
C PHE A 85 3.25 2.50 -0.23
N ILE A 86 4.08 1.47 -0.44
CA ILE A 86 3.67 0.16 -0.95
C ILE A 86 3.79 -0.84 0.19
N ALA A 87 2.69 -1.49 0.57
CA ALA A 87 2.66 -2.50 1.61
C ALA A 87 2.54 -3.92 1.01
N PRO A 88 3.06 -4.96 1.69
CA PRO A 88 2.94 -6.35 1.25
C PRO A 88 1.50 -6.80 0.98
N SER A 89 0.54 -6.31 1.77
CA SER A 89 -0.88 -6.61 1.59
C SER A 89 -1.46 -6.09 0.26
N GLN A 90 -0.96 -4.94 -0.22
CA GLN A 90 -1.36 -4.42 -1.54
C GLN A 90 -0.83 -5.32 -2.66
N LEU A 91 0.40 -5.81 -2.55
CA LEU A 91 0.97 -6.76 -3.51
C LEU A 91 0.22 -8.09 -3.53
N LYS A 92 -0.18 -8.61 -2.36
CA LYS A 92 -1.04 -9.80 -2.27
C LYS A 92 -2.39 -9.56 -2.96
N LEU A 93 -2.97 -8.36 -2.80
CA LEU A 93 -4.22 -8.02 -3.49
C LEU A 93 -4.03 -7.90 -5.01
N VAL A 94 -2.90 -7.37 -5.48
CA VAL A 94 -2.55 -7.39 -6.91
C VAL A 94 -2.45 -8.83 -7.40
N SER A 95 -1.69 -9.69 -6.72
CA SER A 95 -1.52 -11.11 -7.03
C SER A 95 -2.87 -11.83 -7.19
N SER A 96 -3.79 -11.66 -6.23
CA SER A 96 -5.11 -12.31 -6.23
C SER A 96 -5.99 -11.94 -7.43
N ARG A 97 -5.79 -10.75 -8.03
CA ARG A 97 -6.50 -10.33 -9.25
C ARG A 97 -6.07 -11.10 -10.49
N PHE A 98 -4.95 -11.81 -10.42
CA PHE A 98 -4.35 -12.57 -11.52
C PHE A 98 -4.21 -14.07 -11.21
N GLY A 99 -5.06 -14.61 -10.33
CA GLY A 99 -5.04 -16.02 -9.97
C GLY A 99 -3.85 -16.40 -9.09
N ASP A 100 -3.51 -15.54 -8.15
CA ASP A 100 -2.44 -15.72 -7.15
C ASP A 100 -1.05 -15.95 -7.78
N LEU A 101 -0.77 -15.23 -8.87
CA LEU A 101 0.57 -15.23 -9.47
C LEU A 101 1.61 -14.72 -8.47
N ARG A 102 2.74 -15.40 -8.39
CA ARG A 102 3.87 -14.93 -7.58
C ARG A 102 4.45 -13.66 -8.17
N LEU A 103 4.67 -12.67 -7.32
CA LEU A 103 5.22 -11.39 -7.72
C LEU A 103 6.13 -10.81 -6.63
N GLN A 104 7.06 -9.95 -7.06
CA GLN A 104 7.96 -9.21 -6.18
C GLN A 104 8.14 -7.79 -6.70
N ALA A 105 7.95 -6.80 -5.84
CA ALA A 105 8.29 -5.42 -6.14
C ALA A 105 9.76 -5.17 -5.75
N VAL A 106 10.56 -4.74 -6.70
CA VAL A 106 11.97 -4.35 -6.47
C VAL A 106 12.08 -2.85 -6.62
N VAL A 107 12.61 -2.20 -5.59
CA VAL A 107 12.80 -0.75 -5.57
C VAL A 107 14.29 -0.44 -5.63
N ASP A 108 14.69 0.20 -6.70
CA ASP A 108 16.06 0.66 -6.96
C ASP A 108 16.09 2.20 -6.97
N ARG A 109 17.28 2.78 -7.03
CA ARG A 109 17.48 4.21 -7.21
C ARG A 109 18.35 4.45 -8.44
N LEU A 110 17.75 5.09 -9.45
CA LEU A 110 18.46 5.48 -10.68
C LEU A 110 18.46 7.01 -10.79
N GLU A 111 19.61 7.62 -10.91
CA GLU A 111 19.77 9.06 -11.11
C GLU A 111 18.91 9.91 -10.13
N PHE A 112 19.01 9.61 -8.84
CA PHE A 112 18.25 10.27 -7.76
C PHE A 112 16.73 10.07 -7.75
N LYS A 113 16.19 9.20 -8.62
CA LYS A 113 14.77 8.84 -8.68
C LYS A 113 14.54 7.39 -8.25
N ASP A 114 13.44 7.15 -7.54
CA ASP A 114 13.01 5.79 -7.24
C ASP A 114 12.54 5.11 -8.53
N TYR A 115 13.06 3.91 -8.76
CA TYR A 115 12.73 3.06 -9.91
C TYR A 115 12.08 1.77 -9.40
N LEU A 116 10.85 1.52 -9.84
CA LEU A 116 10.04 0.39 -9.41
C LEU A 116 9.94 -0.67 -10.50
N THR A 117 10.57 -1.81 -10.25
CA THR A 117 10.41 -3.00 -11.10
C THR A 117 9.43 -3.96 -10.43
N LEU A 118 8.39 -4.38 -11.16
CA LEU A 118 7.52 -5.46 -10.72
C LEU A 118 7.91 -6.74 -11.46
N LYS A 119 8.44 -7.73 -10.72
CA LYS A 119 8.71 -9.07 -11.21
C LYS A 119 7.46 -9.93 -11.02
N VAL A 120 7.05 -10.65 -12.06
CA VAL A 120 5.87 -11.51 -12.02
C VAL A 120 6.19 -12.84 -12.67
N GLU A 121 5.91 -13.94 -11.99
CA GLU A 121 6.00 -15.29 -12.58
C GLU A 121 4.84 -15.51 -13.54
N ALA A 122 5.14 -15.59 -14.84
CA ALA A 122 4.13 -15.82 -15.87
C ALA A 122 4.66 -16.74 -16.98
N GLY A 123 3.77 -17.55 -17.53
CA GLY A 123 4.10 -18.36 -18.72
C GLY A 123 4.29 -17.48 -19.97
N PRO A 124 4.97 -18.01 -21.00
CA PRO A 124 5.28 -17.25 -22.22
C PRO A 124 4.04 -16.84 -23.04
N GLU A 125 2.92 -17.53 -22.86
CA GLU A 125 1.69 -17.33 -23.65
C GLU A 125 0.90 -16.08 -23.24
N ASP A 126 1.15 -15.52 -22.06
CA ASP A 126 0.32 -14.46 -21.46
C ASP A 126 0.95 -13.05 -21.49
N ARG A 127 2.17 -12.90 -22.01
CA ARG A 127 3.00 -11.69 -21.82
C ARG A 127 2.33 -10.38 -22.25
N ALA A 128 1.91 -10.25 -23.49
CA ALA A 128 1.38 -8.99 -24.03
C ALA A 128 0.01 -8.58 -23.42
N ARG A 129 -0.77 -9.55 -22.94
CA ARG A 129 -2.05 -9.30 -22.27
C ARG A 129 -1.85 -8.86 -20.84
N LEU A 130 -0.90 -9.47 -20.13
CA LEU A 130 -0.62 -9.23 -18.73
C LEU A 130 -0.01 -7.83 -18.49
N GLU A 131 0.87 -7.36 -19.38
CA GLU A 131 1.56 -6.08 -19.22
C GLU A 131 0.62 -4.91 -18.97
N ARG A 132 -0.37 -4.70 -19.85
CA ARG A 132 -1.34 -3.58 -19.70
C ARG A 132 -2.26 -3.74 -18.51
N GLN A 133 -2.66 -4.96 -18.18
CA GLN A 133 -3.54 -5.22 -17.06
C GLN A 133 -2.83 -5.01 -15.72
N PHE A 134 -1.56 -5.44 -15.60
CA PHE A 134 -0.75 -5.24 -14.40
C PHE A 134 -0.52 -3.76 -14.11
N GLU A 135 -0.16 -2.97 -15.10
CA GLU A 135 0.06 -1.52 -14.90
C GLU A 135 -1.17 -0.82 -14.34
N ASN A 136 -2.34 -1.11 -14.90
CA ASN A 136 -3.60 -0.49 -14.47
C ASN A 136 -4.00 -0.92 -13.06
N ILE A 137 -4.01 -2.22 -12.79
CA ILE A 137 -4.41 -2.77 -11.48
C ILE A 137 -3.41 -2.39 -10.39
N PHE A 138 -2.11 -2.43 -10.69
CA PHE A 138 -1.09 -2.01 -9.75
C PHE A 138 -1.24 -0.52 -9.38
N LYS A 139 -1.46 0.34 -10.37
CA LYS A 139 -1.69 1.76 -10.16
C LYS A 139 -2.97 2.03 -9.36
N GLU A 140 -4.04 1.27 -9.61
CA GLU A 140 -5.30 1.36 -8.86
C GLU A 140 -5.10 1.01 -7.37
N ILE A 141 -4.37 -0.07 -7.09
CA ILE A 141 -4.21 -0.61 -5.73
C ILE A 141 -3.10 0.11 -4.97
N CYS A 142 -1.92 0.28 -5.59
CA CYS A 142 -0.73 0.82 -4.95
C CYS A 142 -0.55 2.34 -5.14
N THR A 143 -1.34 2.98 -6.02
CA THR A 143 -1.26 4.42 -6.35
C THR A 143 0.09 4.88 -6.93
N VAL A 144 0.96 3.94 -7.24
CA VAL A 144 2.29 4.17 -7.83
C VAL A 144 2.34 3.55 -9.22
N LYS A 145 3.05 4.19 -10.14
CA LYS A 145 3.29 3.64 -11.48
C LYS A 145 4.49 2.70 -11.46
N ILE A 146 4.37 1.57 -12.14
CA ILE A 146 5.49 0.66 -12.42
C ILE A 146 6.37 1.30 -13.50
N ASP A 147 7.71 1.28 -13.32
CA ASP A 147 8.66 1.73 -14.34
C ASP A 147 9.05 0.58 -15.28
N LYS A 148 9.14 -0.65 -14.74
CA LYS A 148 9.43 -1.85 -15.51
C LYS A 148 8.60 -3.03 -15.00
N LEU A 149 7.88 -3.71 -15.89
CA LEU A 149 7.34 -5.04 -15.64
C LEU A 149 8.32 -6.08 -16.18
N GLU A 150 8.72 -7.01 -15.33
CA GLU A 150 9.63 -8.11 -15.68
C GLU A 150 8.90 -9.44 -15.49
N LEU A 151 8.56 -10.08 -16.61
CA LEU A 151 7.95 -11.39 -16.60
C LEU A 151 9.05 -12.45 -16.53
N ILE A 152 9.06 -13.22 -15.48
CA ILE A 152 10.05 -14.25 -15.18
C ILE A 152 9.40 -15.64 -15.22
N ASP A 153 10.22 -16.67 -15.40
CA ASP A 153 9.71 -18.03 -15.46
C ASP A 153 9.22 -18.52 -14.10
N LYS A 154 8.25 -19.45 -14.12
CA LYS A 154 7.69 -20.02 -12.89
C LYS A 154 8.75 -20.75 -12.08
N GLY A 155 8.73 -20.56 -10.76
CA GLY A 155 9.63 -21.22 -9.81
C GLY A 155 10.91 -20.42 -9.50
N ILE A 156 11.08 -19.22 -10.05
CA ILE A 156 12.19 -18.33 -9.73
C ILE A 156 11.98 -17.65 -8.37
N LEU A 157 10.75 -17.22 -8.07
CA LEU A 157 10.40 -16.68 -6.76
C LEU A 157 10.04 -17.79 -5.78
N THR A 158 10.59 -17.72 -4.59
CA THR A 158 10.34 -18.68 -3.52
C THR A 158 9.51 -18.07 -2.40
N ASP A 159 8.91 -18.87 -1.52
CA ASP A 159 8.15 -18.38 -0.37
C ASP A 159 9.03 -17.66 0.67
N LYS A 160 10.36 -17.77 0.52
CA LYS A 160 11.34 -17.08 1.37
C LYS A 160 11.68 -15.69 0.84
N ASP A 161 11.33 -15.38 -0.40
CA ASP A 161 11.58 -14.07 -0.99
C ASP A 161 10.61 -13.04 -0.44
N SER A 162 11.15 -11.91 -0.03
CA SER A 162 10.32 -10.77 0.40
C SER A 162 9.47 -10.27 -0.77
N LEU A 163 8.19 -10.00 -0.51
CA LEU A 163 7.29 -9.39 -1.51
C LEU A 163 7.79 -8.01 -1.98
N ILE A 164 8.53 -7.31 -1.11
CA ILE A 164 9.13 -6.02 -1.44
C ILE A 164 10.63 -6.13 -1.14
N LEU A 165 11.44 -5.88 -2.15
CA LEU A 165 12.89 -5.83 -2.05
C LEU A 165 13.37 -4.40 -2.31
N ASP A 166 13.75 -3.70 -1.25
CA ASP A 166 14.34 -2.36 -1.34
C ASP A 166 15.86 -2.48 -1.46
N ARG A 167 16.40 -2.12 -2.62
CA ARG A 167 17.84 -2.16 -2.93
C ARG A 167 18.52 -0.79 -2.86
N ARG A 168 17.78 0.22 -2.46
CA ARG A 168 18.34 1.58 -2.38
C ARG A 168 19.36 1.65 -1.27
N THR A 169 20.57 2.07 -1.63
CA THR A 169 21.63 2.41 -0.68
C THR A 169 21.60 3.91 -0.43
N TRP A 170 21.38 4.31 0.79
CA TRP A 170 21.48 5.71 1.22
C TRP A 170 22.97 6.02 1.46
N LYS A 171 23.58 6.75 0.55
CA LYS A 171 24.89 7.36 0.77
C LYS A 171 24.72 8.81 1.14
#